data_222799696f5413eba780646ccab4663a
#
_entry.id   222799696f5413eba780646ccab4663a
#
_cell.length_a   1.000
_cell.length_b   1.000
_cell.length_c   1.000
_cell.angle_alpha   90.00
_cell.angle_beta   90.00
_cell.angle_gamma   90.00
#
_symmetry.space_group_name_H-M   'P 1'
#
loop_
_entity.id
_entity.type
_entity.pdbx_description
1 polymer ?
#
loop_
_entity_poly.entity_id
_entity_poly.type
_entity_poly.pdbx_seq_one_letter_code
_entity_poly.pdbx_strand_id
1 'polypeptide(L)'
;MAHFMQNLIDQYGYYVLGISLMLELLALPLPGEVLMTYAGLMVFQGHLNWILSILTAGVGASIGMTISYWIGYQLGMPFFKKHGSKFHFGPDKLKNTSLWFERYGNKLLIIAFFIPGVRHFTGYFSGVTRMPFRTYIVYAYTGAFIWTGTFISLGKILGPKWDQFHHTITKYLLIAGIIAAVAFIVVYVFRKYRNQLYDGTVLGLNKGVKNFHSLGKVKFLVLMSFGAFLTLFILMAGLIQDFLANEFADFDALTSYIVHAIFDENWDAWMNRFAYLASFQVLLTIAALSHIWILIKGKDRMLEAGFLLFVLIGGEIWDEGLRRLFHRTGPKSLLDTFPSEQTLITIIFLGFAAYQMVRHVNATWARSGAFLLVLAVSFFVGVSRIYFDIQYPSDVVAGYVFGGVWLSLNILLLEIYRFIRNNKANFST
;
A
#
# COMPACT_ATOMS: atom_id res chain seq x y z
N MET A 1 16.13 -30.77 3.29
CA MET A 1 16.23 -29.81 4.41
C MET A 1 14.85 -29.42 4.93
N ALA A 2 13.88 -28.99 4.09
CA ALA A 2 12.54 -28.62 4.54
C ALA A 2 11.80 -29.72 5.32
N HIS A 3 11.73 -30.96 4.81
CA HIS A 3 11.11 -32.09 5.52
C HIS A 3 11.75 -32.42 6.87
N PHE A 4 13.08 -32.27 7.01
CA PHE A 4 13.76 -32.47 8.27
C PHE A 4 13.34 -31.40 9.30
N MET A 5 13.25 -30.15 8.88
CA MET A 5 12.83 -29.04 9.73
C MET A 5 11.35 -29.15 10.12
N GLN A 6 10.49 -29.67 9.21
CA GLN A 6 9.09 -29.95 9.52
C GLN A 6 8.96 -30.98 10.65
N ASN A 7 9.66 -32.13 10.55
CA ASN A 7 9.65 -33.15 11.61
C ASN A 7 10.14 -32.62 12.96
N LEU A 8 11.11 -31.68 12.96
CA LEU A 8 11.56 -31.06 14.18
C LEU A 8 10.52 -30.12 14.79
N ILE A 9 9.75 -29.41 13.97
CA ILE A 9 8.63 -28.57 14.47
C ILE A 9 7.53 -29.45 15.07
N ASP A 10 7.21 -30.59 14.47
CA ASP A 10 6.22 -31.51 15.00
C ASP A 10 6.58 -32.04 16.39
N GLN A 11 7.89 -32.22 16.68
CA GLN A 11 8.37 -32.73 17.96
C GLN A 11 8.66 -31.64 19.00
N TYR A 12 9.22 -30.52 18.59
CA TYR A 12 9.75 -29.47 19.49
C TYR A 12 9.09 -28.10 19.33
N GLY A 13 8.16 -27.95 18.37
CA GLY A 13 7.27 -26.81 18.21
C GLY A 13 7.95 -25.43 18.28
N TYR A 14 7.62 -24.70 19.31
CA TYR A 14 8.06 -23.33 19.50
C TYR A 14 9.58 -23.15 19.58
N TYR A 15 10.32 -24.10 20.17
CA TYR A 15 11.78 -24.00 20.31
C TYR A 15 12.46 -24.02 18.94
N VAL A 16 12.03 -24.93 18.08
CA VAL A 16 12.60 -25.05 16.72
C VAL A 16 12.28 -23.79 15.93
N LEU A 17 11.06 -23.28 16.02
CA LEU A 17 10.64 -22.07 15.34
C LEU A 17 11.48 -20.86 15.75
N GLY A 18 11.64 -20.62 17.08
CA GLY A 18 12.41 -19.51 17.60
C GLY A 18 13.90 -19.60 17.26
N ILE A 19 14.52 -20.78 17.46
CA ILE A 19 15.95 -20.98 17.20
C ILE A 19 16.24 -20.89 15.71
N SER A 20 15.39 -21.47 14.85
CA SER A 20 15.61 -21.44 13.40
C SER A 20 15.55 -20.01 12.85
N LEU A 21 14.61 -19.20 13.29
CA LEU A 21 14.53 -17.80 12.87
C LEU A 21 15.66 -16.93 13.45
N MET A 22 16.12 -17.23 14.66
CA MET A 22 17.32 -16.61 15.22
C MET A 22 18.54 -16.90 14.34
N LEU A 23 18.74 -18.15 13.96
CA LEU A 23 19.86 -18.59 13.13
C LEU A 23 19.77 -18.05 11.70
N GLU A 24 18.57 -18.00 11.13
CA GLU A 24 18.33 -17.40 9.81
C GLU A 24 18.81 -15.94 9.76
N LEU A 25 18.48 -15.15 10.79
CA LEU A 25 18.88 -13.74 10.84
C LEU A 25 20.35 -13.53 11.23
N LEU A 26 21.06 -14.60 11.57
CA LEU A 26 22.52 -14.67 11.61
C LEU A 26 23.14 -15.04 10.25
N ALA A 27 22.36 -14.95 9.17
CA ALA A 27 22.73 -15.27 7.78
C ALA A 27 23.02 -16.77 7.52
N LEU A 28 22.46 -17.67 8.32
CA LEU A 28 22.40 -19.08 7.98
C LEU A 28 21.31 -19.30 6.92
N PRO A 29 21.54 -20.11 5.87
CA PRO A 29 20.60 -20.30 4.78
C PRO A 29 19.45 -21.24 5.20
N LEU A 30 18.59 -20.79 6.11
CA LEU A 30 17.40 -21.50 6.55
C LEU A 30 16.17 -20.95 5.82
N PRO A 31 15.19 -21.80 5.44
CA PRO A 31 13.98 -21.36 4.77
C PRO A 31 12.92 -20.86 5.79
N GLY A 32 13.18 -19.71 6.43
CA GLY A 32 12.33 -19.19 7.52
C GLY A 32 10.89 -18.92 7.10
N GLU A 33 10.65 -18.48 5.88
CA GLU A 33 9.30 -18.28 5.36
C GLU A 33 8.52 -19.60 5.32
N VAL A 34 9.15 -20.69 4.88
CA VAL A 34 8.54 -22.03 4.88
C VAL A 34 8.29 -22.51 6.30
N LEU A 35 9.23 -22.30 7.22
CA LEU A 35 9.08 -22.68 8.62
C LEU A 35 7.94 -21.93 9.32
N MET A 36 7.85 -20.62 9.12
CA MET A 36 6.76 -19.81 9.68
C MET A 36 5.40 -20.22 9.13
N THR A 37 5.33 -20.49 7.84
CA THR A 37 4.08 -20.90 7.20
C THR A 37 3.67 -22.30 7.65
N TYR A 38 4.63 -23.22 7.78
CA TYR A 38 4.36 -24.53 8.33
C TYR A 38 3.90 -24.46 9.79
N ALA A 39 4.51 -23.59 10.61
CA ALA A 39 4.02 -23.31 11.96
C ALA A 39 2.58 -22.76 11.93
N GLY A 40 2.24 -21.92 10.95
CA GLY A 40 0.87 -21.48 10.69
C GLY A 40 -0.09 -22.61 10.35
N LEU A 41 0.33 -23.58 9.53
CA LEU A 41 -0.43 -24.80 9.25
C LEU A 41 -0.65 -25.64 10.54
N MET A 42 0.37 -25.78 11.39
CA MET A 42 0.24 -26.44 12.71
C MET A 42 -0.74 -25.70 13.63
N VAL A 43 -0.80 -24.38 13.54
CA VAL A 43 -1.80 -23.55 14.23
C VAL A 43 -3.21 -23.85 13.69
N PHE A 44 -3.38 -23.96 12.38
CA PHE A 44 -4.64 -24.32 11.75
C PHE A 44 -5.13 -25.70 12.20
N GLN A 45 -4.23 -26.68 12.32
CA GLN A 45 -4.51 -28.02 12.79
C GLN A 45 -4.74 -28.11 14.31
N GLY A 46 -4.56 -27.03 15.05
CA GLY A 46 -4.71 -26.98 16.52
C GLY A 46 -3.53 -27.51 17.33
N HIS A 47 -2.39 -27.84 16.68
CA HIS A 47 -1.19 -28.35 17.36
C HIS A 47 -0.37 -27.23 18.02
N LEU A 48 -0.42 -26.01 17.48
CA LEU A 48 0.27 -24.84 18.03
C LEU A 48 -0.71 -23.69 18.31
N ASN A 49 -0.39 -22.87 19.30
CA ASN A 49 -1.13 -21.63 19.58
C ASN A 49 -0.62 -20.51 18.68
N TRP A 50 -1.53 -19.78 18.03
CA TRP A 50 -1.22 -18.71 17.08
C TRP A 50 -0.37 -17.60 17.69
N ILE A 51 -0.80 -17.07 18.85
CA ILE A 51 -0.11 -15.96 19.53
C ILE A 51 1.27 -16.39 19.99
N LEU A 52 1.37 -17.58 20.61
CA LEU A 52 2.66 -18.10 21.09
C LEU A 52 3.63 -18.36 19.94
N SER A 53 3.16 -18.84 18.79
CA SER A 53 3.99 -19.03 17.60
C SER A 53 4.57 -17.72 17.09
N ILE A 54 3.75 -16.66 17.00
CA ILE A 54 4.20 -15.33 16.60
C ILE A 54 5.20 -14.75 17.60
N LEU A 55 4.91 -14.88 18.89
CA LEU A 55 5.81 -14.38 19.95
C LEU A 55 7.16 -15.08 19.92
N THR A 56 7.17 -16.41 19.82
CA THR A 56 8.41 -17.20 19.81
C THR A 56 9.24 -16.92 18.57
N ALA A 57 8.59 -16.87 17.41
CA ALA A 57 9.21 -16.52 16.14
C ALA A 57 9.79 -15.10 16.16
N GLY A 58 8.99 -14.13 16.61
CA GLY A 58 9.39 -12.72 16.70
C GLY A 58 10.53 -12.48 17.68
N VAL A 59 10.52 -13.15 18.84
CA VAL A 59 11.61 -13.09 19.82
C VAL A 59 12.88 -13.73 19.23
N GLY A 60 12.77 -14.92 18.61
CA GLY A 60 13.90 -15.58 17.97
C GLY A 60 14.54 -14.68 16.89
N ALA A 61 13.73 -14.13 16.00
CA ALA A 61 14.18 -13.18 14.98
C ALA A 61 14.84 -11.94 15.61
N SER A 62 14.25 -11.37 16.65
CA SER A 62 14.79 -10.20 17.37
C SER A 62 16.14 -10.47 18.03
N ILE A 63 16.34 -11.65 18.61
CA ILE A 63 17.63 -12.07 19.17
C ILE A 63 18.67 -12.20 18.07
N GLY A 64 18.35 -12.89 16.96
CA GLY A 64 19.24 -13.03 15.79
C GLY A 64 19.68 -11.66 15.25
N MET A 65 18.73 -10.74 15.09
CA MET A 65 19.00 -9.36 14.65
C MET A 65 19.90 -8.59 15.64
N THR A 66 19.69 -8.79 16.94
CA THR A 66 20.51 -8.15 17.98
C THR A 66 21.96 -8.63 17.90
N ILE A 67 22.15 -9.95 17.78
CA ILE A 67 23.49 -10.54 17.65
C ILE A 67 24.16 -10.02 16.36
N SER A 68 23.44 -10.02 15.23
CA SER A 68 23.94 -9.49 13.95
C SER A 68 24.35 -8.01 14.06
N TYR A 69 23.55 -7.20 14.79
CA TYR A 69 23.88 -5.79 15.06
C TYR A 69 25.20 -5.67 15.84
N TRP A 70 25.36 -6.41 16.94
CA TRP A 70 26.57 -6.33 17.75
C TRP A 70 27.81 -6.83 17.04
N ILE A 71 27.68 -7.89 16.22
CA ILE A 71 28.77 -8.34 15.34
C ILE A 71 29.15 -7.23 14.36
N GLY A 72 28.18 -6.61 13.71
CA GLY A 72 28.42 -5.49 12.80
C GLY A 72 29.08 -4.29 13.49
N TYR A 73 28.61 -3.96 14.70
CA TYR A 73 29.13 -2.87 15.52
C TYR A 73 30.60 -3.07 15.92
N GLN A 74 30.97 -4.30 16.32
CA GLN A 74 32.35 -4.65 16.71
C GLN A 74 33.28 -4.73 15.52
N LEU A 75 32.86 -5.36 14.42
CA LEU A 75 33.69 -5.48 13.22
C LEU A 75 33.92 -4.13 12.52
N GLY A 76 32.91 -3.28 12.53
CA GLY A 76 32.97 -1.92 12.00
C GLY A 76 33.26 -1.82 10.52
N MET A 77 33.32 -0.57 10.01
CA MET A 77 33.60 -0.28 8.61
C MET A 77 34.96 -0.80 8.08
N PRO A 78 36.07 -0.79 8.88
CA PRO A 78 37.36 -1.26 8.40
C PRO A 78 37.38 -2.73 7.98
N PHE A 79 36.68 -3.60 8.74
CA PHE A 79 36.61 -5.02 8.42
C PHE A 79 35.92 -5.26 7.07
N PHE A 80 34.76 -4.59 6.86
CA PHE A 80 34.02 -4.74 5.61
C PHE A 80 34.73 -4.10 4.41
N LYS A 81 35.50 -3.04 4.59
CA LYS A 81 36.37 -2.51 3.54
C LYS A 81 37.44 -3.50 3.09
N LYS A 82 38.00 -4.27 4.02
CA LYS A 82 39.09 -5.21 3.74
C LYS A 82 38.59 -6.58 3.24
N HIS A 83 37.47 -7.08 3.75
CA HIS A 83 36.99 -8.44 3.50
C HIS A 83 35.61 -8.50 2.81
N GLY A 84 34.91 -7.39 2.71
CA GLY A 84 33.54 -7.33 2.20
C GLY A 84 33.35 -7.83 0.77
N SER A 85 34.40 -7.73 -0.08
CA SER A 85 34.37 -8.26 -1.44
C SER A 85 34.18 -9.78 -1.49
N LYS A 86 34.73 -10.52 -0.49
CA LYS A 86 34.56 -11.98 -0.36
C LYS A 86 33.13 -12.39 0.01
N PHE A 87 32.37 -11.48 0.62
CA PHE A 87 30.99 -11.68 1.03
C PHE A 87 29.97 -10.94 0.14
N HIS A 88 30.37 -10.56 -1.08
CA HIS A 88 29.57 -9.75 -2.02
C HIS A 88 29.21 -8.35 -1.50
N PHE A 89 29.91 -7.85 -0.47
CA PHE A 89 29.79 -6.54 0.15
C PHE A 89 31.03 -5.68 -0.09
N GLY A 90 31.22 -5.24 -1.33
CA GLY A 90 32.29 -4.30 -1.65
C GLY A 90 32.06 -2.91 -1.01
N PRO A 91 33.16 -2.10 -0.87
CA PRO A 91 33.11 -0.76 -0.26
C PRO A 91 32.05 0.17 -0.85
N ASP A 92 31.78 0.05 -2.16
CA ASP A 92 30.79 0.87 -2.86
C ASP A 92 29.35 0.51 -2.47
N LYS A 93 29.06 -0.80 -2.28
CA LYS A 93 27.74 -1.24 -1.79
C LYS A 93 27.52 -0.78 -0.34
N LEU A 94 28.52 -0.84 0.50
CA LEU A 94 28.46 -0.34 1.87
C LEU A 94 28.23 1.16 1.92
N LYS A 95 28.96 1.94 1.11
CA LYS A 95 28.78 3.39 1.03
C LYS A 95 27.40 3.75 0.52
N ASN A 96 26.92 3.09 -0.52
CA ASN A 96 25.59 3.33 -1.07
C ASN A 96 24.50 2.97 -0.07
N THR A 97 24.65 1.87 0.68
CA THR A 97 23.68 1.46 1.70
C THR A 97 23.72 2.38 2.92
N SER A 98 24.91 2.90 3.35
CA SER A 98 24.94 3.90 4.43
C SER A 98 24.28 5.23 4.03
N LEU A 99 24.54 5.69 2.81
CA LEU A 99 23.83 6.85 2.24
C LEU A 99 22.32 6.60 2.13
N TRP A 100 21.92 5.36 1.89
CA TRP A 100 20.54 4.96 1.83
C TRP A 100 19.87 5.04 3.21
N PHE A 101 20.50 4.51 4.27
CA PHE A 101 20.03 4.62 5.65
C PHE A 101 20.04 6.06 6.16
N GLU A 102 21.09 6.84 5.89
CA GLU A 102 21.13 8.26 6.19
C GLU A 102 20.03 9.04 5.47
N ARG A 103 19.74 8.65 4.24
CA ARG A 103 18.79 9.34 3.37
C ARG A 103 17.34 8.97 3.66
N TYR A 104 17.03 7.71 3.94
CA TYR A 104 15.66 7.20 4.05
C TYR A 104 15.22 6.92 5.49
N GLY A 105 16.16 6.96 6.43
CA GLY A 105 15.88 6.84 7.87
C GLY A 105 15.59 5.41 8.34
N ASN A 106 15.43 5.30 9.64
CA ASN A 106 15.36 4.04 10.37
C ASN A 106 14.10 3.19 10.07
N LYS A 107 13.07 3.81 9.49
CA LYS A 107 11.77 3.13 9.16
C LYS A 107 11.90 2.08 8.07
N LEU A 108 12.94 2.19 7.22
CA LEU A 108 13.22 1.15 6.22
C LEU A 108 13.53 -0.21 6.83
N LEU A 109 13.98 -0.25 8.08
CA LEU A 109 14.22 -1.51 8.80
C LEU A 109 12.96 -2.39 8.86
N ILE A 110 11.77 -1.80 9.00
CA ILE A 110 10.51 -2.56 9.03
C ILE A 110 10.25 -3.24 7.68
N ILE A 111 10.45 -2.50 6.58
CA ILE A 111 10.17 -3.00 5.22
C ILE A 111 11.24 -3.99 4.76
N ALA A 112 12.47 -3.84 5.25
CA ALA A 112 13.61 -4.68 4.90
C ALA A 112 13.38 -6.18 5.18
N PHE A 113 12.52 -6.52 6.15
CA PHE A 113 12.15 -7.91 6.46
C PHE A 113 11.43 -8.62 5.30
N PHE A 114 10.66 -7.87 4.51
CA PHE A 114 9.90 -8.41 3.37
C PHE A 114 10.74 -8.52 2.08
N ILE A 115 11.99 -8.03 2.08
CA ILE A 115 12.86 -8.09 0.92
C ILE A 115 13.87 -9.24 1.10
N PRO A 116 13.76 -10.32 0.29
CA PRO A 116 14.67 -11.45 0.37
C PRO A 116 16.13 -11.01 0.27
N GLY A 117 16.98 -11.55 1.15
CA GLY A 117 18.41 -11.21 1.21
C GLY A 117 18.71 -9.92 1.99
N VAL A 118 17.90 -8.87 1.88
CA VAL A 118 18.12 -7.59 2.61
C VAL A 118 18.00 -7.81 4.12
N ARG A 119 17.02 -8.57 4.59
CA ARG A 119 16.77 -8.86 6.01
C ARG A 119 17.99 -9.43 6.73
N HIS A 120 18.74 -10.34 6.10
CA HIS A 120 19.91 -10.98 6.72
C HIS A 120 21.06 -10.00 6.98
N PHE A 121 21.16 -8.94 6.18
CA PHE A 121 22.25 -7.97 6.29
C PHE A 121 21.88 -6.72 7.09
N THR A 122 20.60 -6.51 7.33
CA THR A 122 20.07 -5.30 7.97
C THR A 122 20.64 -5.12 9.38
N GLY A 123 20.77 -6.21 10.16
CA GLY A 123 21.38 -6.17 11.49
C GLY A 123 22.84 -5.77 11.45
N TYR A 124 23.64 -6.52 10.69
CA TYR A 124 25.08 -6.24 10.52
C TYR A 124 25.34 -4.81 10.07
N PHE A 125 24.58 -4.37 9.08
CA PHE A 125 24.74 -3.07 8.50
C PHE A 125 24.39 -1.93 9.47
N SER A 126 23.30 -2.08 10.23
CA SER A 126 22.91 -1.12 11.27
C SER A 126 23.98 -1.00 12.36
N GLY A 127 24.66 -2.11 12.69
CA GLY A 127 25.80 -2.13 13.60
C GLY A 127 27.02 -1.40 13.02
N VAL A 128 27.40 -1.72 11.78
CA VAL A 128 28.54 -1.09 11.07
C VAL A 128 28.38 0.42 10.95
N THR A 129 27.17 0.89 10.69
CA THR A 129 26.86 2.33 10.59
C THR A 129 26.71 3.02 11.96
N ARG A 130 26.88 2.26 13.06
CA ARG A 130 26.73 2.75 14.44
C ARG A 130 25.38 3.41 14.71
N MET A 131 24.31 2.88 14.12
CA MET A 131 22.96 3.35 14.43
C MET A 131 22.69 3.27 15.93
N PRO A 132 22.08 4.26 16.58
CA PRO A 132 21.75 4.18 18.01
C PRO A 132 20.91 2.93 18.33
N PHE A 133 21.37 2.07 19.23
CA PHE A 133 20.76 0.78 19.52
C PHE A 133 19.27 0.87 19.91
N ARG A 134 18.90 1.88 20.67
CA ARG A 134 17.49 2.13 21.04
C ARG A 134 16.60 2.36 19.82
N THR A 135 17.08 3.12 18.86
CA THR A 135 16.38 3.38 17.60
C THR A 135 16.29 2.10 16.75
N TYR A 136 17.40 1.36 16.67
CA TYR A 136 17.47 0.09 15.95
C TYR A 136 16.43 -0.93 16.47
N ILE A 137 16.38 -1.16 17.79
CA ILE A 137 15.44 -2.10 18.43
C ILE A 137 14.00 -1.80 18.03
N VAL A 138 13.57 -0.52 18.14
CA VAL A 138 12.17 -0.17 17.87
C VAL A 138 11.77 -0.58 16.45
N TYR A 139 12.57 -0.26 15.46
CA TYR A 139 12.22 -0.54 14.06
C TYR A 139 12.47 -2.00 13.66
N ALA A 140 13.58 -2.59 14.11
CA ALA A 140 13.93 -3.96 13.78
C ALA A 140 12.96 -4.96 14.43
N TYR A 141 12.64 -4.79 15.72
CA TYR A 141 11.71 -5.70 16.39
C TYR A 141 10.29 -5.55 15.88
N THR A 142 9.83 -4.30 15.64
CA THR A 142 8.52 -4.09 15.00
C THR A 142 8.46 -4.79 13.64
N GLY A 143 9.50 -4.67 12.82
CA GLY A 143 9.60 -5.36 11.53
C GLY A 143 9.59 -6.89 11.67
N ALA A 144 10.34 -7.44 12.64
CA ALA A 144 10.40 -8.87 12.92
C ALA A 144 9.02 -9.42 13.31
N PHE A 145 8.30 -8.76 14.23
CA PHE A 145 6.97 -9.21 14.65
C PHE A 145 5.91 -9.07 13.55
N ILE A 146 5.94 -8.00 12.75
CA ILE A 146 5.05 -7.84 11.60
C ILE A 146 5.32 -8.95 10.58
N TRP A 147 6.58 -9.22 10.26
CA TRP A 147 6.99 -10.24 9.30
C TRP A 147 6.59 -11.65 9.76
N THR A 148 6.94 -12.04 10.99
CA THR A 148 6.59 -13.37 11.54
C THR A 148 5.08 -13.52 11.68
N GLY A 149 4.39 -12.48 12.15
CA GLY A 149 2.93 -12.44 12.24
C GLY A 149 2.25 -12.63 10.88
N THR A 150 2.77 -12.00 9.84
CA THR A 150 2.24 -12.13 8.47
C THR A 150 2.35 -13.55 7.97
N PHE A 151 3.53 -14.17 7.99
CA PHE A 151 3.73 -15.51 7.42
C PHE A 151 3.04 -16.61 8.24
N ILE A 152 3.06 -16.54 9.57
CA ILE A 152 2.35 -17.51 10.44
C ILE A 152 0.82 -17.37 10.24
N SER A 153 0.30 -16.14 10.14
CA SER A 153 -1.13 -15.92 9.90
C SER A 153 -1.55 -16.38 8.51
N LEU A 154 -0.74 -16.14 7.47
CA LEU A 154 -0.98 -16.67 6.13
C LEU A 154 -1.00 -18.20 6.14
N GLY A 155 -0.04 -18.84 6.81
CA GLY A 155 -0.02 -20.30 6.96
C GLY A 155 -1.26 -20.84 7.67
N LYS A 156 -1.74 -20.16 8.73
CA LYS A 156 -2.98 -20.48 9.42
C LYS A 156 -4.21 -20.35 8.51
N ILE A 157 -4.31 -19.24 7.78
CA ILE A 157 -5.48 -18.95 6.92
C ILE A 157 -5.53 -19.90 5.72
N LEU A 158 -4.38 -20.09 5.07
CA LEU A 158 -4.30 -20.94 3.88
C LEU A 158 -4.31 -22.43 4.20
N GLY A 159 -3.83 -22.81 5.38
CA GLY A 159 -3.81 -24.20 5.81
C GLY A 159 -3.23 -25.14 4.74
N PRO A 160 -3.92 -26.25 4.40
CA PRO A 160 -3.44 -27.21 3.39
C PRO A 160 -3.32 -26.65 1.97
N LYS A 161 -3.93 -25.50 1.68
CA LYS A 161 -3.85 -24.87 0.34
C LYS A 161 -2.59 -24.02 0.15
N TRP A 162 -1.70 -23.96 1.14
CA TRP A 162 -0.46 -23.20 1.04
C TRP A 162 0.37 -23.57 -0.19
N ASP A 163 0.55 -24.85 -0.46
CA ASP A 163 1.36 -25.31 -1.60
C ASP A 163 0.80 -24.84 -2.95
N GLN A 164 -0.52 -24.66 -3.04
CA GLN A 164 -1.17 -24.14 -4.24
C GLN A 164 -0.89 -22.66 -4.46
N PHE A 165 -0.84 -21.86 -3.36
CA PHE A 165 -0.82 -20.40 -3.46
C PHE A 165 0.52 -19.76 -3.11
N HIS A 166 1.53 -20.52 -2.64
CA HIS A 166 2.78 -19.92 -2.14
C HIS A 166 3.51 -19.07 -3.20
N HIS A 167 3.52 -19.48 -4.45
CA HIS A 167 4.14 -18.72 -5.55
C HIS A 167 3.45 -17.37 -5.78
N THR A 168 2.13 -17.40 -5.81
CA THR A 168 1.28 -16.22 -6.00
C THR A 168 1.45 -15.25 -4.85
N ILE A 169 1.45 -15.75 -3.60
CA ILE A 169 1.66 -14.94 -2.40
C ILE A 169 3.04 -14.28 -2.40
N THR A 170 4.08 -15.04 -2.69
CA THR A 170 5.46 -14.51 -2.72
C THR A 170 5.60 -13.41 -3.79
N LYS A 171 5.02 -13.61 -4.98
CA LYS A 171 4.95 -12.60 -6.06
C LYS A 171 4.29 -11.31 -5.55
N TYR A 172 3.09 -11.39 -4.95
CA TYR A 172 2.36 -10.20 -4.50
C TYR A 172 2.95 -9.54 -3.26
N LEU A 173 3.51 -10.30 -2.32
CA LEU A 173 4.23 -9.72 -1.18
C LEU A 173 5.49 -8.95 -1.64
N LEU A 174 6.21 -9.47 -2.62
CA LEU A 174 7.36 -8.78 -3.21
C LEU A 174 6.92 -7.48 -3.91
N ILE A 175 5.86 -7.54 -4.71
CA ILE A 175 5.28 -6.36 -5.38
C ILE A 175 4.80 -5.34 -4.34
N ALA A 176 4.07 -5.76 -3.31
CA ALA A 176 3.62 -4.88 -2.24
C ALA A 176 4.77 -4.26 -1.48
N GLY A 177 5.84 -5.02 -1.20
CA GLY A 177 7.08 -4.53 -0.59
C GLY A 177 7.77 -3.47 -1.45
N ILE A 178 7.87 -3.70 -2.75
CA ILE A 178 8.44 -2.71 -3.71
C ILE A 178 7.57 -1.45 -3.76
N ILE A 179 6.24 -1.59 -3.85
CA ILE A 179 5.32 -0.44 -3.86
C ILE A 179 5.43 0.35 -2.56
N ALA A 180 5.45 -0.33 -1.41
CA ALA A 180 5.63 0.32 -0.11
C ALA A 180 6.96 1.05 -0.01
N ALA A 181 8.06 0.45 -0.50
CA ALA A 181 9.37 1.08 -0.54
C ALA A 181 9.38 2.31 -1.46
N VAL A 182 8.80 2.21 -2.66
CA VAL A 182 8.70 3.34 -3.61
C VAL A 182 7.82 4.45 -3.03
N ALA A 183 6.65 4.12 -2.48
CA ALA A 183 5.77 5.10 -1.82
C ALA A 183 6.48 5.81 -0.65
N PHE A 184 7.21 5.06 0.17
CA PHE A 184 8.01 5.62 1.24
C PHE A 184 9.10 6.56 0.72
N ILE A 185 9.82 6.15 -0.34
CA ILE A 185 10.85 6.99 -1.00
C ILE A 185 10.23 8.28 -1.53
N VAL A 186 9.12 8.18 -2.24
CA VAL A 186 8.39 9.35 -2.79
C VAL A 186 7.99 10.31 -1.68
N VAL A 187 7.34 9.82 -0.61
CA VAL A 187 6.94 10.63 0.53
C VAL A 187 8.15 11.26 1.24
N TYR A 188 9.23 10.52 1.39
CA TYR A 188 10.46 11.01 2.00
C TYR A 188 11.15 12.09 1.16
N VAL A 189 11.36 11.82 -0.14
CA VAL A 189 11.95 12.79 -1.08
C VAL A 189 11.11 14.04 -1.09
N PHE A 190 9.79 13.90 -1.14
CA PHE A 190 8.87 15.03 -1.07
C PHE A 190 9.00 15.82 0.25
N ARG A 191 9.06 15.15 1.41
CA ARG A 191 9.25 15.83 2.71
C ARG A 191 10.61 16.51 2.82
N LYS A 192 11.69 15.87 2.37
CA LYS A 192 13.07 16.38 2.47
C LYS A 192 13.33 17.51 1.49
N TYR A 193 12.86 17.37 0.27
CA TYR A 193 13.11 18.35 -0.80
C TYR A 193 11.94 19.31 -1.02
N ARG A 194 10.95 19.30 -0.13
CA ARG A 194 9.75 20.14 -0.23
C ARG A 194 10.08 21.60 -0.52
N ASN A 195 11.08 22.16 0.16
CA ASN A 195 11.49 23.54 -0.05
C ASN A 195 12.28 23.71 -1.37
N GLN A 196 13.17 22.77 -1.70
CA GLN A 196 13.95 22.81 -2.95
C GLN A 196 13.11 22.46 -4.19
N LEU A 197 12.17 21.52 -4.07
CA LEU A 197 11.16 21.24 -5.11
C LEU A 197 10.22 22.45 -5.27
N TYR A 198 9.89 23.11 -4.19
CA TYR A 198 9.16 24.36 -4.19
C TYR A 198 9.95 25.46 -4.92
N ASP A 199 11.23 25.65 -4.59
CA ASP A 199 12.10 26.65 -5.21
C ASP A 199 12.46 26.29 -6.67
N GLY A 200 12.72 25.01 -6.97
CA GLY A 200 13.03 24.52 -8.32
C GLY A 200 11.82 24.57 -9.28
N THR A 201 10.61 24.24 -8.80
CA THR A 201 9.37 24.42 -9.58
C THR A 201 9.01 25.90 -9.72
N VAL A 202 9.32 26.72 -8.71
CA VAL A 202 9.19 28.18 -8.77
C VAL A 202 10.18 28.77 -9.78
N LEU A 203 11.44 28.32 -9.82
CA LEU A 203 12.45 28.77 -10.80
C LEU A 203 12.12 28.34 -12.24
N GLY A 204 11.64 27.09 -12.45
CA GLY A 204 11.22 26.59 -13.76
C GLY A 204 9.97 27.31 -14.30
N LEU A 205 9.00 27.62 -13.41
CA LEU A 205 7.79 28.36 -13.74
C LEU A 205 8.00 29.89 -13.75
N ASN A 206 8.95 30.44 -12.97
CA ASN A 206 9.28 31.85 -12.98
C ASN A 206 10.03 32.30 -14.22
N LYS A 207 10.66 31.42 -15.00
CA LYS A 207 11.14 31.76 -16.36
C LYS A 207 10.01 32.10 -17.32
N GLY A 208 8.77 31.64 -16.99
CA GLY A 208 7.56 31.95 -17.75
C GLY A 208 6.65 33.04 -17.15
N VAL A 209 6.74 33.32 -15.83
CA VAL A 209 5.76 34.21 -15.16
C VAL A 209 6.38 34.95 -13.95
N LYS A 210 6.70 36.20 -14.13
CA LYS A 210 7.45 37.08 -13.22
C LYS A 210 6.75 37.53 -11.91
N ASN A 211 5.51 37.08 -11.58
CA ASN A 211 4.70 37.68 -10.51
C ASN A 211 3.94 36.68 -9.60
N PHE A 212 4.66 35.82 -8.83
CA PHE A 212 3.97 34.78 -8.05
C PHE A 212 4.35 34.68 -6.58
N HIS A 213 3.78 35.52 -5.70
CA HIS A 213 4.03 35.46 -4.25
C HIS A 213 2.98 34.70 -3.41
N SER A 214 1.80 34.28 -3.93
CA SER A 214 0.71 33.69 -3.11
C SER A 214 0.21 32.28 -3.52
N LEU A 215 0.83 31.58 -4.45
CA LEU A 215 0.30 30.38 -5.11
C LEU A 215 0.87 29.02 -4.66
N GLY A 216 1.56 28.96 -3.52
CA GLY A 216 2.21 27.74 -3.04
C GLY A 216 1.28 26.54 -2.83
N LYS A 217 0.07 26.77 -2.30
CA LYS A 217 -0.91 25.69 -2.06
C LYS A 217 -1.48 25.11 -3.37
N VAL A 218 -1.74 25.97 -4.37
CA VAL A 218 -2.31 25.54 -5.66
C VAL A 218 -1.29 24.73 -6.45
N LYS A 219 -0.04 25.19 -6.53
CA LYS A 219 1.06 24.45 -7.19
C LYS A 219 1.28 23.07 -6.56
N PHE A 220 1.19 22.99 -5.24
CA PHE A 220 1.29 21.75 -4.51
C PHE A 220 0.16 20.76 -4.86
N LEU A 221 -1.09 21.23 -4.88
CA LEU A 221 -2.24 20.39 -5.23
C LEU A 221 -2.15 19.91 -6.68
N VAL A 222 -1.73 20.76 -7.61
CA VAL A 222 -1.52 20.38 -9.03
C VAL A 222 -0.45 19.30 -9.14
N LEU A 223 0.70 19.45 -8.48
CA LEU A 223 1.78 18.47 -8.53
C LEU A 223 1.37 17.13 -7.90
N MET A 224 0.67 17.16 -6.77
CA MET A 224 0.17 15.95 -6.11
C MET A 224 -0.89 15.25 -6.96
N SER A 225 -1.83 16.01 -7.55
CA SER A 225 -2.87 15.45 -8.42
C SER A 225 -2.28 14.86 -9.70
N PHE A 226 -1.25 15.51 -10.27
CA PHE A 226 -0.54 14.98 -11.45
C PHE A 226 0.23 13.71 -11.12
N GLY A 227 0.94 13.67 -9.98
CA GLY A 227 1.63 12.47 -9.52
C GLY A 227 0.67 11.30 -9.26
N ALA A 228 -0.46 11.58 -8.61
CA ALA A 228 -1.50 10.57 -8.36
C ALA A 228 -2.10 10.07 -9.68
N PHE A 229 -2.44 10.97 -10.60
CA PHE A 229 -2.95 10.62 -11.93
C PHE A 229 -1.98 9.73 -12.69
N LEU A 230 -0.70 10.11 -12.76
CA LEU A 230 0.31 9.35 -13.49
C LEU A 230 0.51 7.94 -12.91
N THR A 231 0.58 7.85 -11.57
CA THR A 231 0.72 6.56 -10.88
C THR A 231 -0.49 5.65 -11.15
N LEU A 232 -1.70 6.17 -10.99
CA LEU A 232 -2.94 5.41 -11.24
C LEU A 232 -3.10 5.05 -12.71
N PHE A 233 -2.68 5.93 -13.63
CA PHE A 233 -2.70 5.65 -15.07
C PHE A 233 -1.75 4.51 -15.45
N ILE A 234 -0.55 4.48 -14.87
CA ILE A 234 0.40 3.36 -15.08
C ILE A 234 -0.18 2.05 -14.51
N LEU A 235 -0.80 2.11 -13.33
CA LEU A 235 -1.47 0.94 -12.74
C LEU A 235 -2.64 0.47 -13.61
N MET A 236 -3.44 1.40 -14.15
CA MET A 236 -4.53 1.08 -15.07
C MET A 236 -4.00 0.37 -16.31
N ALA A 237 -2.91 0.87 -16.91
CA ALA A 237 -2.30 0.22 -18.07
C ALA A 237 -1.80 -1.19 -17.76
N GLY A 238 -1.21 -1.41 -16.57
CA GLY A 238 -0.82 -2.74 -16.08
C GLY A 238 -2.02 -3.68 -15.92
N LEU A 239 -3.10 -3.22 -15.29
CA LEU A 239 -4.32 -4.02 -15.14
C LEU A 239 -4.98 -4.38 -16.47
N ILE A 240 -4.95 -3.48 -17.45
CA ILE A 240 -5.44 -3.78 -18.83
C ILE A 240 -4.55 -4.85 -19.46
N GLN A 241 -3.23 -4.77 -19.30
CA GLN A 241 -2.30 -5.77 -19.81
C GLN A 241 -2.56 -7.15 -19.18
N ASP A 242 -2.68 -7.23 -17.85
CA ASP A 242 -2.96 -8.48 -17.11
C ASP A 242 -4.33 -9.05 -17.51
N PHE A 243 -5.33 -8.18 -17.75
CA PHE A 243 -6.64 -8.58 -18.27
C PHE A 243 -6.53 -9.25 -19.66
N LEU A 244 -5.83 -8.62 -20.60
CA LEU A 244 -5.65 -9.13 -21.95
C LEU A 244 -4.81 -10.42 -21.98
N ALA A 245 -3.90 -10.57 -21.03
CA ALA A 245 -3.08 -11.77 -20.85
C ALA A 245 -3.80 -12.91 -20.09
N ASN A 246 -5.01 -12.67 -19.56
CA ASN A 246 -5.76 -13.60 -18.71
C ASN A 246 -4.99 -14.03 -17.43
N GLU A 247 -4.18 -13.13 -16.83
CA GLU A 247 -3.32 -13.42 -15.68
C GLU A 247 -4.02 -13.24 -14.32
N PHE A 248 -5.32 -12.95 -14.28
CA PHE A 248 -6.04 -12.70 -13.02
C PHE A 248 -6.46 -13.96 -12.24
N ALA A 249 -6.45 -15.13 -12.87
CA ALA A 249 -7.03 -16.35 -12.28
C ALA A 249 -6.46 -16.69 -10.89
N ASP A 250 -5.15 -16.66 -10.73
CA ASP A 250 -4.48 -16.96 -9.46
C ASP A 250 -4.72 -15.89 -8.40
N PHE A 251 -4.72 -14.62 -8.80
CA PHE A 251 -5.03 -13.50 -7.91
C PHE A 251 -6.47 -13.57 -7.40
N ASP A 252 -7.42 -13.83 -8.31
CA ASP A 252 -8.83 -13.92 -7.98
C ASP A 252 -9.11 -15.11 -7.06
N ALA A 253 -8.55 -16.29 -7.37
CA ALA A 253 -8.71 -17.49 -6.56
C ALA A 253 -8.13 -17.31 -5.14
N LEU A 254 -6.91 -16.79 -5.04
CA LEU A 254 -6.25 -16.55 -3.76
C LEU A 254 -7.00 -15.53 -2.90
N THR A 255 -7.35 -14.38 -3.49
CA THR A 255 -7.97 -13.29 -2.74
C THR A 255 -9.38 -13.64 -2.29
N SER A 256 -10.17 -14.30 -3.16
CA SER A 256 -11.50 -14.84 -2.77
C SER A 256 -11.38 -15.84 -1.63
N TYR A 257 -10.41 -16.75 -1.70
CA TYR A 257 -10.19 -17.71 -0.63
C TYR A 257 -9.84 -17.02 0.71
N ILE A 258 -8.96 -16.01 0.69
CA ILE A 258 -8.58 -15.27 1.89
C ILE A 258 -9.78 -14.53 2.48
N VAL A 259 -10.59 -13.88 1.64
CA VAL A 259 -11.79 -13.16 2.11
C VAL A 259 -12.77 -14.12 2.82
N HIS A 260 -13.08 -15.26 2.22
CA HIS A 260 -13.98 -16.25 2.83
C HIS A 260 -13.38 -16.96 4.05
N ALA A 261 -12.05 -17.07 4.14
CA ALA A 261 -11.38 -17.64 5.32
C ALA A 261 -11.35 -16.67 6.51
N ILE A 262 -11.34 -15.35 6.26
CA ILE A 262 -11.32 -14.32 7.32
C ILE A 262 -12.73 -13.94 7.76
N PHE A 263 -13.64 -13.82 6.81
CA PHE A 263 -15.02 -13.37 7.03
C PHE A 263 -15.98 -14.57 6.85
N ASP A 264 -16.40 -15.14 7.98
CA ASP A 264 -17.37 -16.23 8.04
C ASP A 264 -18.82 -15.68 7.98
N GLU A 265 -19.83 -16.58 8.06
CA GLU A 265 -21.26 -16.24 8.02
C GLU A 265 -21.69 -15.23 9.10
N ASN A 266 -20.95 -15.09 10.21
CA ASN A 266 -21.24 -14.09 11.23
C ASN A 266 -21.06 -12.66 10.72
N TRP A 267 -20.34 -12.46 9.62
CA TRP A 267 -20.11 -11.16 8.99
C TRP A 267 -21.19 -10.75 8.00
N ASP A 268 -22.16 -11.59 7.68
CA ASP A 268 -23.21 -11.33 6.69
C ASP A 268 -23.91 -9.99 6.91
N ALA A 269 -24.33 -9.72 8.14
CA ALA A 269 -25.02 -8.46 8.47
C ALA A 269 -24.15 -7.22 8.27
N TRP A 270 -22.83 -7.33 8.55
CA TRP A 270 -21.90 -6.24 8.33
C TRP A 270 -21.57 -6.06 6.86
N MET A 271 -21.35 -7.15 6.13
CA MET A 271 -21.07 -7.11 4.69
C MET A 271 -22.24 -6.54 3.91
N ASN A 272 -23.49 -6.86 4.28
CA ASN A 272 -24.68 -6.23 3.71
C ASN A 272 -24.74 -4.72 3.98
N ARG A 273 -24.35 -4.27 5.18
CA ARG A 273 -24.27 -2.83 5.49
C ARG A 273 -23.21 -2.14 4.67
N PHE A 274 -22.03 -2.75 4.50
CA PHE A 274 -20.97 -2.20 3.66
C PHE A 274 -21.38 -2.16 2.18
N ALA A 275 -22.04 -3.21 1.68
CA ALA A 275 -22.62 -3.22 0.34
C ALA A 275 -23.63 -2.10 0.14
N TYR A 276 -24.48 -1.84 1.15
CA TYR A 276 -25.45 -0.75 1.13
C TYR A 276 -24.81 0.64 1.08
N LEU A 277 -23.61 0.83 1.67
CA LEU A 277 -22.88 2.11 1.56
C LEU A 277 -22.52 2.48 0.11
N ALA A 278 -22.35 1.49 -0.77
CA ALA A 278 -22.13 1.70 -2.20
C ALA A 278 -23.42 1.75 -3.01
N SER A 279 -24.59 1.75 -2.37
CA SER A 279 -25.87 1.87 -3.08
C SER A 279 -26.04 3.27 -3.69
N PHE A 280 -26.71 3.33 -4.83
CA PHE A 280 -26.95 4.59 -5.54
C PHE A 280 -27.62 5.65 -4.64
N GLN A 281 -28.57 5.24 -3.74
CA GLN A 281 -29.24 6.14 -2.82
C GLN A 281 -28.29 6.81 -1.83
N VAL A 282 -27.35 6.04 -1.24
CA VAL A 282 -26.38 6.57 -0.27
C VAL A 282 -25.38 7.48 -0.98
N LEU A 283 -24.83 7.05 -2.12
CA LEU A 283 -23.87 7.86 -2.89
C LEU A 283 -24.51 9.16 -3.41
N LEU A 284 -25.75 9.10 -3.91
CA LEU A 284 -26.49 10.28 -4.32
C LEU A 284 -26.75 11.23 -3.15
N THR A 285 -27.06 10.70 -1.97
CA THR A 285 -27.25 11.53 -0.75
C THR A 285 -25.95 12.24 -0.38
N ILE A 286 -24.80 11.55 -0.41
CA ILE A 286 -23.48 12.14 -0.16
C ILE A 286 -23.18 13.23 -1.21
N ALA A 287 -23.47 12.97 -2.47
CA ALA A 287 -23.29 13.93 -3.56
C ALA A 287 -24.17 15.19 -3.34
N ALA A 288 -25.44 15.00 -2.99
CA ALA A 288 -26.36 16.10 -2.71
C ALA A 288 -25.92 16.94 -1.50
N LEU A 289 -25.50 16.29 -0.40
CA LEU A 289 -24.95 16.99 0.76
C LEU A 289 -23.67 17.75 0.42
N SER A 290 -22.79 17.15 -0.36
CA SER A 290 -21.56 17.80 -0.85
C SER A 290 -21.88 19.00 -1.73
N HIS A 291 -22.87 18.88 -2.60
CA HIS A 291 -23.34 19.97 -3.48
C HIS A 291 -23.91 21.14 -2.67
N ILE A 292 -24.80 20.87 -1.71
CA ILE A 292 -25.37 21.86 -0.79
C ILE A 292 -24.25 22.56 -0.01
N TRP A 293 -23.31 21.78 0.52
CA TRP A 293 -22.19 22.32 1.28
C TRP A 293 -21.29 23.25 0.43
N ILE A 294 -21.02 22.89 -0.85
CA ILE A 294 -20.31 23.72 -1.81
C ILE A 294 -21.05 25.04 -2.03
N LEU A 295 -22.37 25.00 -2.23
CA LEU A 295 -23.19 26.21 -2.46
C LEU A 295 -23.18 27.15 -1.26
N ILE A 296 -23.06 26.62 -0.03
CA ILE A 296 -23.02 27.43 1.20
C ILE A 296 -21.62 27.97 1.48
N LYS A 297 -20.61 27.11 1.44
CA LYS A 297 -19.24 27.37 1.92
C LYS A 297 -18.21 27.59 0.81
N GLY A 298 -18.50 27.22 -0.43
CA GLY A 298 -17.56 27.28 -1.55
C GLY A 298 -17.17 28.72 -1.89
N LYS A 299 -15.90 28.94 -2.23
CA LYS A 299 -15.40 30.23 -2.73
C LYS A 299 -15.80 30.48 -4.19
N ASP A 300 -15.73 29.41 -5.01
CA ASP A 300 -16.08 29.40 -6.45
C ASP A 300 -17.30 28.50 -6.68
N ARG A 301 -18.41 28.81 -6.02
CA ARG A 301 -19.60 27.95 -5.88
C ARG A 301 -20.08 27.32 -7.18
N MET A 302 -20.30 28.16 -8.21
CA MET A 302 -20.83 27.69 -9.51
C MET A 302 -19.83 26.78 -10.23
N LEU A 303 -18.54 27.10 -10.19
CA LEU A 303 -17.50 26.26 -10.79
C LEU A 303 -17.40 24.91 -10.08
N GLU A 304 -17.34 24.90 -8.75
CA GLU A 304 -17.22 23.68 -7.95
C GLU A 304 -18.47 22.80 -8.08
N ALA A 305 -19.64 23.38 -8.06
CA ALA A 305 -20.91 22.66 -8.23
C ALA A 305 -21.03 22.07 -9.65
N GLY A 306 -20.70 22.86 -10.69
CA GLY A 306 -20.68 22.36 -12.07
C GLY A 306 -19.66 21.26 -12.27
N PHE A 307 -18.48 21.39 -11.67
CA PHE A 307 -17.44 20.35 -11.74
C PHE A 307 -17.83 19.06 -10.98
N LEU A 308 -18.49 19.17 -9.83
CA LEU A 308 -19.05 18.01 -9.14
C LEU A 308 -19.99 17.23 -10.05
N LEU A 309 -20.96 17.89 -10.66
CA LEU A 309 -21.90 17.25 -11.59
C LEU A 309 -21.17 16.61 -12.78
N PHE A 310 -20.19 17.31 -13.36
CA PHE A 310 -19.38 16.78 -14.45
C PHE A 310 -18.61 15.51 -14.06
N VAL A 311 -17.99 15.50 -12.87
CA VAL A 311 -17.22 14.35 -12.37
C VAL A 311 -18.12 13.15 -12.11
N LEU A 312 -19.31 13.37 -11.55
CA LEU A 312 -20.26 12.30 -11.21
C LEU A 312 -20.89 11.71 -12.48
N ILE A 313 -21.47 12.55 -13.34
CA ILE A 313 -22.11 12.09 -14.59
C ILE A 313 -21.06 11.48 -15.53
N GLY A 314 -19.92 12.12 -15.67
CA GLY A 314 -18.82 11.60 -16.49
C GLY A 314 -18.23 10.31 -15.94
N GLY A 315 -18.25 10.12 -14.64
CA GLY A 315 -17.84 8.87 -13.96
C GLY A 315 -18.74 7.69 -14.32
N GLU A 316 -20.07 7.90 -14.36
CA GLU A 316 -21.04 6.90 -14.80
C GLU A 316 -20.83 6.54 -16.29
N ILE A 317 -20.64 7.54 -17.14
CA ILE A 317 -20.37 7.33 -18.58
C ILE A 317 -19.05 6.58 -18.77
N TRP A 318 -18.03 6.91 -17.96
CA TRP A 318 -16.73 6.26 -17.98
C TRP A 318 -16.83 4.79 -17.59
N ASP A 319 -17.56 4.48 -16.50
CA ASP A 319 -17.81 3.12 -16.04
C ASP A 319 -18.53 2.27 -17.10
N GLU A 320 -19.66 2.76 -17.60
CA GLU A 320 -20.45 2.05 -18.61
C GLU A 320 -19.64 1.83 -19.91
N GLY A 321 -18.83 2.82 -20.32
CA GLY A 321 -17.95 2.70 -21.48
C GLY A 321 -16.90 1.61 -21.30
N LEU A 322 -16.30 1.52 -20.11
CA LEU A 322 -15.30 0.49 -19.80
C LEU A 322 -15.93 -0.91 -19.76
N ARG A 323 -17.08 -1.07 -19.11
CA ARG A 323 -17.76 -2.38 -19.04
C ARG A 323 -18.14 -2.89 -20.42
N ARG A 324 -18.62 -2.01 -21.30
CA ARG A 324 -18.88 -2.36 -22.71
C ARG A 324 -17.64 -2.67 -23.53
N LEU A 325 -16.46 -2.22 -23.10
CA LEU A 325 -15.21 -2.51 -23.77
C LEU A 325 -14.64 -3.88 -23.38
N PHE A 326 -14.70 -4.22 -22.09
CA PHE A 326 -14.01 -5.40 -21.57
C PHE A 326 -14.87 -6.68 -21.53
N HIS A 327 -16.20 -6.58 -21.43
CA HIS A 327 -17.15 -7.71 -21.49
C HIS A 327 -16.77 -8.91 -20.62
N ARG A 328 -16.42 -8.71 -19.34
CA ARG A 328 -16.10 -9.78 -18.41
C ARG A 328 -17.28 -10.06 -17.49
N THR A 329 -17.84 -11.26 -17.55
CA THR A 329 -18.92 -11.71 -16.67
C THR A 329 -18.39 -12.04 -15.26
N GLY A 330 -19.17 -11.73 -14.23
CA GLY A 330 -18.83 -12.01 -12.83
C GLY A 330 -18.98 -13.47 -12.40
N PRO A 331 -18.52 -13.83 -11.19
CA PRO A 331 -18.55 -15.20 -10.68
C PRO A 331 -19.96 -15.82 -10.61
N LYS A 332 -20.97 -15.03 -10.22
CA LYS A 332 -22.37 -15.43 -10.08
C LYS A 332 -23.33 -14.60 -10.94
N SER A 333 -22.81 -13.72 -11.76
CA SER A 333 -23.59 -12.75 -12.55
C SER A 333 -23.40 -13.01 -14.05
N LEU A 334 -24.47 -12.89 -14.82
CA LEU A 334 -24.42 -12.83 -16.27
C LEU A 334 -24.11 -11.43 -16.81
N LEU A 335 -24.02 -10.44 -15.90
CA LEU A 335 -23.71 -9.07 -16.24
C LEU A 335 -22.20 -8.85 -16.24
N ASP A 336 -21.76 -7.92 -17.07
CA ASP A 336 -20.36 -7.49 -17.12
C ASP A 336 -19.96 -6.82 -15.80
N THR A 337 -18.86 -7.29 -15.19
CA THR A 337 -18.41 -6.86 -13.86
C THR A 337 -17.05 -6.16 -13.86
N PHE A 338 -16.32 -6.15 -14.97
CA PHE A 338 -15.01 -5.51 -15.09
C PHE A 338 -15.10 -4.18 -15.83
N PRO A 339 -14.62 -3.08 -15.25
CA PRO A 339 -14.25 -2.92 -13.84
C PRO A 339 -15.48 -2.94 -12.91
N SER A 340 -15.27 -3.05 -11.59
CA SER A 340 -16.35 -3.02 -10.62
C SER A 340 -17.00 -1.64 -10.54
N GLU A 341 -18.24 -1.52 -10.98
CA GLU A 341 -19.04 -0.28 -10.92
C GLU A 341 -19.07 0.31 -9.50
N GLN A 342 -19.41 -0.52 -8.51
CA GLN A 342 -19.63 -0.03 -7.14
C GLN A 342 -18.36 0.53 -6.53
N THR A 343 -17.19 -0.06 -6.81
CA THR A 343 -15.92 0.44 -6.29
C THR A 343 -15.45 1.66 -7.06
N LEU A 344 -15.65 1.69 -8.38
CA LEU A 344 -15.34 2.82 -9.24
C LEU A 344 -16.15 4.06 -8.84
N ILE A 345 -17.46 3.92 -8.73
CA ILE A 345 -18.34 5.03 -8.37
C ILE A 345 -18.10 5.47 -6.91
N THR A 346 -17.89 4.51 -5.98
CA THR A 346 -17.58 4.84 -4.58
C THR A 346 -16.34 5.72 -4.46
N ILE A 347 -15.24 5.39 -5.16
CA ILE A 347 -14.00 6.18 -5.07
C ILE A 347 -14.17 7.56 -5.71
N ILE A 348 -14.98 7.69 -6.77
CA ILE A 348 -15.29 8.98 -7.40
C ILE A 348 -16.09 9.87 -6.43
N PHE A 349 -17.17 9.36 -5.86
CA PHE A 349 -18.06 10.15 -4.99
C PHE A 349 -17.39 10.54 -3.69
N LEU A 350 -16.88 9.55 -2.95
CA LEU A 350 -16.22 9.79 -1.67
C LEU A 350 -14.89 10.54 -1.83
N GLY A 351 -14.14 10.22 -2.86
CA GLY A 351 -12.86 10.88 -3.13
C GLY A 351 -13.04 12.34 -3.51
N PHE A 352 -14.07 12.70 -4.29
CA PHE A 352 -14.35 14.10 -4.61
C PHE A 352 -14.87 14.86 -3.37
N ALA A 353 -15.72 14.24 -2.55
CA ALA A 353 -16.17 14.82 -1.28
C ALA A 353 -14.98 15.08 -0.32
N ALA A 354 -14.06 14.11 -0.21
CA ALA A 354 -12.84 14.26 0.59
C ALA A 354 -11.93 15.38 0.03
N TYR A 355 -11.77 15.48 -1.28
CA TYR A 355 -11.02 16.57 -1.91
C TYR A 355 -11.61 17.94 -1.53
N GLN A 356 -12.93 18.11 -1.58
CA GLN A 356 -13.59 19.34 -1.17
C GLN A 356 -13.36 19.65 0.31
N MET A 357 -13.39 18.61 1.16
CA MET A 357 -13.12 18.76 2.57
C MET A 357 -11.68 19.20 2.85
N VAL A 358 -10.70 18.59 2.17
CA VAL A 358 -9.28 18.97 2.25
C VAL A 358 -9.07 20.41 1.81
N ARG A 359 -9.82 20.88 0.82
CA ARG A 359 -9.69 22.23 0.27
C ARG A 359 -10.26 23.30 1.17
N HIS A 360 -11.46 23.08 1.73
CA HIS A 360 -12.22 24.10 2.45
C HIS A 360 -12.07 24.06 3.97
N VAL A 361 -11.68 22.91 4.54
CA VAL A 361 -11.49 22.75 5.99
C VAL A 361 -10.02 22.91 6.34
N ASN A 362 -9.69 23.76 7.32
CA ASN A 362 -8.30 23.99 7.73
C ASN A 362 -7.81 23.00 8.81
N ALA A 363 -8.70 22.33 9.52
CA ALA A 363 -8.36 21.37 10.59
C ALA A 363 -7.68 20.12 10.05
N THR A 364 -6.44 19.88 10.45
CA THR A 364 -5.63 18.74 9.97
C THR A 364 -6.26 17.39 10.34
N TRP A 365 -6.83 17.28 11.56
CA TRP A 365 -7.50 16.06 11.99
C TRP A 365 -8.71 15.71 11.12
N ALA A 366 -9.50 16.71 10.70
CA ALA A 366 -10.66 16.49 9.83
C ALA A 366 -10.27 16.02 8.42
N ARG A 367 -9.16 16.57 7.87
CA ARG A 367 -8.60 16.13 6.57
C ARG A 367 -8.10 14.69 6.64
N SER A 368 -7.32 14.35 7.67
CA SER A 368 -6.81 13.00 7.86
C SER A 368 -7.94 12.02 8.15
N GLY A 369 -8.95 12.42 8.93
CA GLY A 369 -10.14 11.64 9.20
C GLY A 369 -10.96 11.35 7.95
N ALA A 370 -11.18 12.36 7.09
CA ALA A 370 -11.88 12.17 5.82
C ALA A 370 -11.15 11.20 4.90
N PHE A 371 -9.82 11.31 4.79
CA PHE A 371 -9.02 10.41 3.98
C PHE A 371 -9.09 8.96 4.49
N LEU A 372 -8.92 8.75 5.81
CA LEU A 372 -9.02 7.43 6.43
C LEU A 372 -10.43 6.83 6.28
N LEU A 373 -11.47 7.66 6.40
CA LEU A 373 -12.85 7.23 6.20
C LEU A 373 -13.08 6.74 4.77
N VAL A 374 -12.62 7.49 3.76
CA VAL A 374 -12.74 7.08 2.35
C VAL A 374 -12.02 5.75 2.13
N LEU A 375 -10.79 5.59 2.64
CA LEU A 375 -10.05 4.33 2.52
C LEU A 375 -10.78 3.16 3.20
N ALA A 376 -11.29 3.36 4.41
CA ALA A 376 -11.98 2.31 5.16
C ALA A 376 -13.29 1.90 4.47
N VAL A 377 -14.12 2.88 4.08
CA VAL A 377 -15.40 2.59 3.39
C VAL A 377 -15.13 1.91 2.05
N SER A 378 -14.18 2.42 1.25
CA SER A 378 -13.82 1.80 -0.02
C SER A 378 -13.35 0.36 0.19
N PHE A 379 -12.44 0.12 1.15
CA PHE A 379 -11.95 -1.23 1.44
C PHE A 379 -13.10 -2.21 1.75
N PHE A 380 -13.98 -1.87 2.69
CA PHE A 380 -15.08 -2.76 3.08
C PHE A 380 -16.15 -2.91 1.99
N VAL A 381 -16.39 -1.89 1.18
CA VAL A 381 -17.25 -2.00 0.00
C VAL A 381 -16.66 -3.04 -0.97
N GLY A 382 -15.38 -2.96 -1.29
CA GLY A 382 -14.73 -3.96 -2.17
C GLY A 382 -14.75 -5.36 -1.59
N VAL A 383 -14.42 -5.51 -0.30
CA VAL A 383 -14.48 -6.82 0.39
C VAL A 383 -15.89 -7.40 0.33
N SER A 384 -16.93 -6.60 0.52
CA SER A 384 -18.32 -7.08 0.47
C SER A 384 -18.70 -7.65 -0.91
N ARG A 385 -18.16 -7.10 -2.01
CA ARG A 385 -18.40 -7.62 -3.36
C ARG A 385 -17.75 -8.98 -3.60
N ILE A 386 -16.55 -9.17 -3.06
CA ILE A 386 -15.84 -10.45 -3.11
C ILE A 386 -16.54 -11.47 -2.21
N TYR A 387 -16.92 -11.06 -1.00
CA TYR A 387 -17.57 -11.91 0.01
C TYR A 387 -18.89 -12.53 -0.50
N PHE A 388 -19.70 -11.77 -1.24
CA PHE A 388 -20.93 -12.28 -1.83
C PHE A 388 -20.72 -12.98 -3.19
N ASP A 389 -19.49 -13.11 -3.66
CA ASP A 389 -19.12 -13.65 -4.99
C ASP A 389 -19.84 -12.93 -6.15
N ILE A 390 -20.08 -11.63 -6.01
CA ILE A 390 -20.72 -10.80 -7.05
C ILE A 390 -19.70 -10.40 -8.09
N GLN A 391 -18.46 -10.11 -7.65
CA GLN A 391 -17.37 -9.61 -8.48
C GLN A 391 -16.06 -10.30 -8.14
N TYR A 392 -15.17 -10.43 -9.12
CA TYR A 392 -13.82 -10.92 -8.89
C TYR A 392 -12.98 -9.87 -8.14
N PRO A 393 -12.02 -10.29 -7.32
CA PRO A 393 -11.06 -9.38 -6.69
C PRO A 393 -10.37 -8.42 -7.65
N SER A 394 -9.99 -8.89 -8.84
CA SER A 394 -9.37 -8.07 -9.90
C SER A 394 -10.33 -7.00 -10.44
N ASP A 395 -11.65 -7.29 -10.54
CA ASP A 395 -12.66 -6.32 -10.94
C ASP A 395 -12.76 -5.18 -9.91
N VAL A 396 -12.71 -5.53 -8.62
CA VAL A 396 -12.73 -4.60 -7.48
C VAL A 396 -11.52 -3.68 -7.51
N VAL A 397 -10.32 -4.22 -7.71
CA VAL A 397 -9.07 -3.45 -7.81
C VAL A 397 -9.11 -2.54 -9.04
N ALA A 398 -9.56 -3.07 -10.20
CA ALA A 398 -9.72 -2.28 -11.41
C ALA A 398 -10.68 -1.10 -11.20
N GLY A 399 -11.81 -1.32 -10.52
CA GLY A 399 -12.75 -0.25 -10.20
C GLY A 399 -12.10 0.90 -9.43
N TYR A 400 -11.31 0.60 -8.39
CA TYR A 400 -10.58 1.65 -7.64
C TYR A 400 -9.55 2.38 -8.47
N VAL A 401 -8.78 1.66 -9.30
CA VAL A 401 -7.73 2.27 -10.12
C VAL A 401 -8.36 3.13 -11.21
N PHE A 402 -9.36 2.64 -11.93
CA PHE A 402 -9.98 3.36 -13.04
C PHE A 402 -10.81 4.56 -12.55
N GLY A 403 -11.55 4.38 -11.44
CA GLY A 403 -12.22 5.49 -10.76
C GLY A 403 -11.26 6.54 -10.22
N GLY A 404 -10.13 6.09 -9.68
CA GLY A 404 -9.05 6.95 -9.22
C GLY A 404 -8.37 7.74 -10.36
N VAL A 405 -8.18 7.14 -11.53
CA VAL A 405 -7.69 7.82 -12.75
C VAL A 405 -8.66 8.93 -13.14
N TRP A 406 -9.95 8.61 -13.25
CA TRP A 406 -10.98 9.60 -13.56
C TRP A 406 -11.01 10.75 -12.55
N LEU A 407 -11.05 10.43 -11.27
CA LEU A 407 -11.08 11.41 -10.18
C LEU A 407 -9.83 12.32 -10.17
N SER A 408 -8.64 11.73 -10.24
CA SER A 408 -7.37 12.47 -10.16
C SER A 408 -7.16 13.36 -11.38
N LEU A 409 -7.56 12.92 -12.57
CA LEU A 409 -7.55 13.72 -13.80
C LEU A 409 -8.46 14.95 -13.64
N ASN A 410 -9.68 14.75 -13.17
CA ASN A 410 -10.63 15.84 -13.01
C ASN A 410 -10.21 16.84 -11.92
N ILE A 411 -9.67 16.37 -10.80
CA ILE A 411 -9.09 17.27 -9.77
C ILE A 411 -7.92 18.07 -10.38
N LEU A 412 -7.05 17.44 -11.14
CA LEU A 412 -5.95 18.10 -11.83
C LEU A 412 -6.44 19.20 -12.78
N LEU A 413 -7.43 18.89 -13.63
CA LEU A 413 -8.03 19.85 -14.56
C LEU A 413 -8.67 21.03 -13.81
N LEU A 414 -9.41 20.77 -12.73
CA LEU A 414 -10.03 21.82 -11.92
C LEU A 414 -8.99 22.75 -11.28
N GLU A 415 -7.90 22.20 -10.73
CA GLU A 415 -6.84 23.00 -10.11
C GLU A 415 -6.03 23.79 -11.15
N ILE A 416 -5.78 23.22 -12.34
CA ILE A 416 -5.15 23.91 -13.46
C ILE A 416 -6.04 25.07 -13.95
N TYR A 417 -7.35 24.83 -14.13
CA TYR A 417 -8.29 25.87 -14.55
C TYR A 417 -8.32 27.03 -13.56
N ARG A 418 -8.39 26.73 -12.26
CA ARG A 418 -8.32 27.74 -11.20
C ARG A 418 -7.02 28.52 -11.21
N PHE A 419 -5.93 27.82 -11.45
CA PHE A 419 -4.61 28.44 -11.54
C PHE A 419 -4.55 29.46 -12.69
N ILE A 420 -5.04 29.08 -13.89
CA ILE A 420 -5.07 29.96 -15.07
C ILE A 420 -6.00 31.14 -14.85
N ARG A 421 -7.21 30.91 -14.29
CA ARG A 421 -8.20 31.98 -14.05
C ARG A 421 -7.69 33.02 -13.06
N ASN A 422 -7.10 32.59 -11.94
CA ASN A 422 -6.56 33.50 -10.93
C ASN A 422 -5.38 34.32 -11.48
N ASN A 423 -4.63 33.79 -12.44
CA ASN A 423 -3.57 34.53 -13.09
C ASN A 423 -4.10 35.61 -14.04
N LYS A 424 -5.10 35.32 -14.85
CA LYS A 424 -5.69 36.30 -15.74
C LYS A 424 -6.24 37.51 -14.96
N ALA A 425 -6.85 37.28 -13.79
CA ALA A 425 -7.35 38.37 -12.93
C ALA A 425 -6.23 39.31 -12.41
N ASN A 426 -5.02 38.80 -12.18
CA ASN A 426 -3.87 39.57 -11.72
C ASN A 426 -3.14 40.31 -12.85
N PHE A 427 -3.39 40.04 -14.11
CA PHE A 427 -2.84 40.74 -15.26
C PHE A 427 -3.77 41.84 -15.81
N SER A 428 -5.03 41.87 -15.34
CA SER A 428 -6.02 42.87 -15.75
C SER A 428 -6.23 43.99 -14.74
N THR A 429 -5.51 43.97 -13.64
CA THR A 429 -5.36 45.03 -12.64
C THR A 429 -3.94 45.58 -12.66
#